data_fd848f93d6f69cb60306c274f8bb9168
#
_entry.id   fd848f93d6f69cb60306c274f8bb9168
#
_cell.length_a   1.000
_cell.length_b   1.000
_cell.length_c   1.000
_cell.angle_alpha   90.00
_cell.angle_beta   90.00
_cell.angle_gamma   90.00
#
_symmetry.space_group_name_H-M   'P 1'
#
loop_
_entity.id
_entity.type
_entity.pdbx_description
1 polymer ?
#
loop_
_entity_poly.entity_id
_entity_poly.type
_entity_poly.pdbx_seq_one_letter_code
_entity_poly.pdbx_strand_id
1 'polypeptide(L)'
;IALGISNIVEDTTPQLGGNLDTNSHNILIDDAHFIADENSNEQIIFQTTSSAVNQIDVTNAATGNSPSIEATGDDSNIDLTVGPKGTGKIIAKSGGTNPGSIQLNCENNSHGIQLMSPAHSAGQSYVVKFPTGNITAGTFLKVDSISGSGATATGQLSFDSSPATTGKA
;
A
#
# COMPACT_ATOMS: atom_id res chain seq x y z
N ILE A 1 11.89 47.20 18.47
CA ILE A 1 12.96 46.22 18.25
C ILE A 1 12.33 44.88 18.36
N ALA A 2 12.14 44.16 17.27
CA ALA A 2 11.76 42.75 17.33
C ALA A 2 12.93 41.96 17.95
N LEU A 3 12.74 41.44 19.15
CA LEU A 3 13.67 40.47 19.72
C LEU A 3 13.56 39.22 18.86
N GLY A 4 14.51 39.03 17.95
CA GLY A 4 14.62 37.76 17.22
C GLY A 4 14.89 36.67 18.25
N ILE A 5 14.03 35.63 18.25
CA ILE A 5 14.28 34.42 19.04
C ILE A 5 15.52 33.77 18.44
N SER A 6 16.63 33.80 19.15
CA SER A 6 17.89 33.20 18.67
C SER A 6 17.89 31.66 18.82
N ASN A 7 17.00 31.11 19.65
CA ASN A 7 16.85 29.67 19.86
C ASN A 7 15.47 29.35 20.42
N ILE A 8 14.74 28.40 19.84
CA ILE A 8 13.42 27.93 20.33
C ILE A 8 13.55 27.02 21.56
N VAL A 9 14.75 26.60 21.92
CA VAL A 9 14.99 25.68 23.09
C VAL A 9 14.53 26.30 24.43
N GLU A 10 14.45 27.63 24.51
CA GLU A 10 14.01 28.34 25.71
C GLU A 10 12.50 28.42 25.88
N ASP A 11 11.75 28.15 24.81
CA ASP A 11 10.29 28.08 24.83
C ASP A 11 9.84 26.62 25.06
N THR A 12 9.28 26.34 26.22
CA THR A 12 8.78 25.01 26.59
C THR A 12 7.44 24.65 25.93
N THR A 13 6.80 25.61 25.26
CA THR A 13 5.52 25.44 24.55
C THR A 13 5.50 26.22 23.23
N PRO A 14 6.44 25.99 22.32
CA PRO A 14 6.55 26.77 21.09
C PRO A 14 5.28 26.62 20.25
N GLN A 15 4.66 27.74 19.86
CA GLN A 15 3.51 27.76 18.98
C GLN A 15 3.85 28.52 17.70
N LEU A 16 3.49 27.95 16.55
CA LEU A 16 3.64 28.60 15.26
C LEU A 16 2.38 29.44 14.98
N GLY A 17 2.54 30.73 14.77
CA GLY A 17 1.47 31.64 14.36
C GLY A 17 1.06 31.49 12.89
N GLY A 18 1.68 30.57 12.16
CA GLY A 18 1.46 30.25 10.74
C GLY A 18 2.14 28.94 10.37
N ASN A 19 2.25 28.67 9.07
CA ASN A 19 2.94 27.47 8.57
C ASN A 19 4.44 27.51 8.91
N LEU A 20 5.03 26.33 9.20
CA LEU A 20 6.47 26.18 9.28
C LEU A 20 7.05 26.20 7.85
N ASP A 21 7.75 27.27 7.49
CA ASP A 21 8.59 27.33 6.30
C ASP A 21 10.02 26.93 6.69
N THR A 22 10.50 25.84 6.15
CA THR A 22 11.84 25.32 6.45
C THR A 22 12.95 26.09 5.74
N ASN A 23 12.60 27.02 4.81
CA ASN A 23 13.53 27.85 4.04
C ASN A 23 14.68 27.03 3.41
N SER A 24 14.33 25.92 2.76
CA SER A 24 15.24 24.94 2.13
C SER A 24 16.16 24.17 3.10
N HIS A 25 15.82 24.13 4.40
CA HIS A 25 16.49 23.28 5.38
C HIS A 25 15.69 22.02 5.67
N ASN A 26 16.39 20.97 6.12
CA ASN A 26 15.77 19.71 6.50
C ASN A 26 15.14 19.79 7.91
N ILE A 27 14.12 18.97 8.14
CA ILE A 27 13.62 18.63 9.49
C ILE A 27 14.31 17.32 9.88
N LEU A 28 15.10 17.33 10.96
CA LEU A 28 15.73 16.12 11.50
C LEU A 28 14.86 15.60 12.64
N ILE A 29 14.46 14.33 12.52
CA ILE A 29 13.64 13.63 13.52
C ILE A 29 14.47 12.47 14.06
N ASP A 30 14.61 12.39 15.38
CA ASP A 30 15.34 11.31 16.03
C ASP A 30 14.62 9.97 15.92
N ASP A 31 15.36 8.89 16.18
CA ASP A 31 14.81 7.52 16.19
C ASP A 31 13.62 7.38 17.12
N ALA A 32 12.60 6.65 16.65
CA ALA A 32 11.34 6.42 17.36
C ALA A 32 10.55 7.70 17.74
N HIS A 33 10.88 8.85 17.13
CA HIS A 33 10.09 10.07 17.25
C HIS A 33 9.05 10.18 16.12
N PHE A 34 8.06 11.04 16.27
CA PHE A 34 6.85 10.99 15.46
C PHE A 34 6.27 12.37 15.14
N ILE A 35 5.42 12.40 14.12
CA ILE A 35 4.42 13.44 13.90
C ILE A 35 3.11 12.96 14.52
N ALA A 36 2.47 13.79 15.36
CA ALA A 36 1.26 13.45 16.09
C ALA A 36 0.07 14.34 15.71
N ASP A 37 -1.13 13.93 16.15
CA ASP A 37 -2.32 14.78 16.15
C ASP A 37 -2.35 15.74 17.34
N GLU A 38 -3.41 16.55 17.45
CA GLU A 38 -3.61 17.53 18.52
C GLU A 38 -3.77 16.90 19.94
N ASN A 39 -4.04 15.59 19.99
CA ASN A 39 -4.18 14.84 21.25
C ASN A 39 -2.92 14.03 21.60
N SER A 40 -1.82 14.29 20.89
CA SER A 40 -0.54 13.58 21.02
C SER A 40 -0.58 12.10 20.64
N ASN A 41 -1.56 11.68 19.78
CA ASN A 41 -1.55 10.34 19.21
C ASN A 41 -0.64 10.31 17.98
N GLU A 42 0.24 9.33 17.90
CA GLU A 42 1.20 9.18 16.82
C GLU A 42 0.48 8.92 15.48
N GLN A 43 0.82 9.68 14.46
CA GLN A 43 0.33 9.47 13.09
C GLN A 43 1.40 8.85 12.19
N ILE A 44 2.65 9.30 12.31
CA ILE A 44 3.80 8.75 11.58
C ILE A 44 4.97 8.66 12.55
N ILE A 45 5.48 7.46 12.77
CA ILE A 45 6.68 7.21 13.58
C ILE A 45 7.87 6.99 12.65
N PHE A 46 8.97 7.69 12.89
CA PHE A 46 10.21 7.53 12.13
C PHE A 46 11.14 6.57 12.88
N GLN A 47 11.51 5.47 12.21
CA GLN A 47 12.46 4.49 12.71
C GLN A 47 13.75 4.62 11.91
N THR A 48 14.89 4.67 12.59
CA THR A 48 16.19 4.81 11.94
C THR A 48 16.93 3.48 11.89
N THR A 49 17.69 3.30 10.82
CA THR A 49 18.61 2.17 10.66
C THR A 49 20.01 2.73 10.52
N SER A 50 20.97 2.17 11.26
CA SER A 50 22.37 2.58 11.14
C SER A 50 22.88 2.36 9.71
N SER A 51 23.51 3.37 9.13
CA SER A 51 24.03 3.36 7.75
C SER A 51 22.96 3.10 6.69
N ALA A 52 21.75 3.61 6.89
CA ALA A 52 20.69 3.55 5.89
C ALA A 52 21.11 4.31 4.62
N VAL A 53 20.85 3.69 3.46
CA VAL A 53 21.12 4.24 2.13
C VAL A 53 19.88 4.25 1.25
N ASN A 54 18.78 3.65 1.71
CA ASN A 54 17.51 3.56 1.01
C ASN A 54 16.41 4.26 1.81
N GLN A 55 15.47 4.88 1.13
CA GLN A 55 14.39 5.65 1.74
C GLN A 55 13.07 5.52 0.97
N ILE A 56 12.04 6.17 1.47
CA ILE A 56 10.76 6.36 0.81
C ILE A 56 10.67 7.80 0.30
N ASP A 57 10.43 7.95 -0.99
CA ASP A 57 10.08 9.23 -1.59
C ASP A 57 8.56 9.37 -1.73
N VAL A 58 8.05 10.52 -1.32
CA VAL A 58 6.66 10.91 -1.48
C VAL A 58 6.59 12.12 -2.39
N THR A 59 6.01 11.95 -3.57
CA THR A 59 5.95 12.99 -4.60
C THR A 59 4.51 13.40 -4.87
N ASN A 60 4.21 14.70 -4.83
CA ASN A 60 2.94 15.24 -5.28
C ASN A 60 2.90 15.30 -6.82
N ALA A 61 1.74 15.65 -7.41
CA ALA A 61 1.59 15.70 -8.85
C ALA A 61 0.77 16.91 -9.32
N ALA A 62 1.06 17.39 -10.54
CA ALA A 62 0.22 18.37 -11.22
C ALA A 62 -1.08 17.72 -11.73
N THR A 63 -2.06 18.55 -12.12
CA THR A 63 -3.33 18.10 -12.70
C THR A 63 -3.09 17.12 -13.85
N GLY A 64 -3.78 15.99 -13.81
CA GLY A 64 -3.68 14.91 -14.81
C GLY A 64 -2.61 13.87 -14.56
N ASN A 65 -1.75 14.06 -13.55
CA ASN A 65 -0.75 13.10 -13.13
C ASN A 65 -1.10 12.50 -11.76
N SER A 66 -0.46 11.40 -11.39
CA SER A 66 -0.65 10.72 -10.10
C SER A 66 0.49 11.02 -9.12
N PRO A 67 0.20 11.32 -7.85
CA PRO A 67 1.24 11.33 -6.82
C PRO A 67 1.80 9.92 -6.61
N SER A 68 3.03 9.81 -6.13
CA SER A 68 3.69 8.53 -5.90
C SER A 68 4.26 8.38 -4.49
N ILE A 69 4.43 7.11 -4.09
CA ILE A 69 5.25 6.66 -2.96
C ILE A 69 6.20 5.62 -3.52
N GLU A 70 7.48 5.86 -3.47
CA GLU A 70 8.50 5.04 -4.13
C GLU A 70 9.62 4.68 -3.15
N ALA A 71 10.16 3.46 -3.25
CA ALA A 71 11.41 3.09 -2.61
C ALA A 71 12.57 3.55 -3.50
N THR A 72 13.48 4.35 -2.95
CA THR A 72 14.64 4.92 -3.65
C THR A 72 15.90 4.81 -2.80
N GLY A 73 17.06 5.04 -3.36
CA GLY A 73 18.34 5.00 -2.63
C GLY A 73 19.53 4.55 -3.47
N ASP A 74 20.61 4.14 -2.79
CA ASP A 74 21.87 3.81 -3.43
C ASP A 74 21.94 2.37 -3.97
N ASP A 75 21.07 1.47 -3.47
CA ASP A 75 21.04 0.09 -3.94
C ASP A 75 20.39 -0.01 -5.32
N SER A 76 20.87 -0.95 -6.14
CA SER A 76 20.36 -1.15 -7.51
C SER A 76 18.95 -1.73 -7.56
N ASN A 77 18.51 -2.45 -6.52
CA ASN A 77 17.20 -3.07 -6.41
C ASN A 77 16.68 -2.89 -4.99
N ILE A 78 15.53 -2.23 -4.86
CA ILE A 78 14.92 -1.90 -3.57
C ILE A 78 13.44 -2.27 -3.62
N ASP A 79 13.02 -3.15 -2.71
CA ASP A 79 11.61 -3.53 -2.57
C ASP A 79 10.84 -2.51 -1.74
N LEU A 80 9.63 -2.15 -2.15
CA LEU A 80 8.69 -1.42 -1.32
C LEU A 80 7.82 -2.39 -0.52
N THR A 81 8.04 -2.48 0.79
CA THR A 81 7.24 -3.32 1.67
C THR A 81 6.08 -2.53 2.30
N VAL A 82 4.85 -3.00 2.07
CA VAL A 82 3.64 -2.47 2.70
C VAL A 82 2.96 -3.60 3.46
N GLY A 83 2.95 -3.54 4.79
CA GLY A 83 2.48 -4.64 5.65
C GLY A 83 1.42 -4.20 6.66
N PRO A 84 0.26 -4.88 6.73
CA PRO A 84 -0.69 -4.69 7.81
C PRO A 84 -0.23 -5.39 9.11
N LYS A 85 -0.83 -5.03 10.23
CA LYS A 85 -0.60 -5.67 11.53
C LYS A 85 -1.62 -6.80 11.76
N GLY A 86 -1.17 -7.93 12.29
CA GLY A 86 -2.02 -9.06 12.70
C GLY A 86 -2.82 -9.65 11.54
N THR A 87 -4.14 -9.70 11.65
CA THR A 87 -5.05 -10.20 10.60
C THR A 87 -5.55 -9.11 9.65
N GLY A 88 -4.93 -7.94 9.66
CA GLY A 88 -5.26 -6.82 8.77
C GLY A 88 -5.02 -7.17 7.30
N LYS A 89 -5.41 -6.25 6.41
CA LYS A 89 -5.28 -6.41 4.95
C LYS A 89 -4.83 -5.11 4.33
N ILE A 90 -4.15 -5.20 3.20
CA ILE A 90 -3.98 -4.07 2.30
C ILE A 90 -5.27 -3.93 1.49
N ILE A 91 -5.91 -2.77 1.55
CA ILE A 91 -7.19 -2.52 0.90
C ILE A 91 -7.00 -1.48 -0.21
N ALA A 92 -7.14 -1.90 -1.45
CA ALA A 92 -7.23 -1.01 -2.59
C ALA A 92 -8.66 -0.42 -2.65
N LYS A 93 -8.83 0.80 -2.15
CA LYS A 93 -10.14 1.48 -2.11
C LYS A 93 -10.51 2.06 -3.46
N SER A 94 -11.80 1.98 -3.77
CA SER A 94 -12.42 2.70 -4.87
C SER A 94 -12.53 4.20 -4.58
N GLY A 95 -12.49 5.03 -5.62
CA GLY A 95 -12.82 6.46 -5.55
C GLY A 95 -14.33 6.77 -5.55
N GLY A 96 -15.19 5.75 -5.53
CA GLY A 96 -16.65 5.87 -5.43
C GLY A 96 -17.44 5.54 -6.71
N THR A 97 -16.82 5.57 -7.89
CA THR A 97 -17.51 5.31 -9.17
C THR A 97 -17.14 3.99 -9.83
N ASN A 98 -15.93 3.49 -9.59
CA ASN A 98 -15.43 2.23 -10.14
C ASN A 98 -15.00 1.30 -9.00
N PRO A 99 -15.04 -0.04 -9.21
CA PRO A 99 -14.50 -0.99 -8.24
C PRO A 99 -13.02 -0.75 -7.93
N GLY A 100 -12.59 -1.08 -6.70
CA GLY A 100 -11.18 -1.04 -6.32
C GLY A 100 -10.35 -2.00 -7.18
N SER A 101 -9.17 -1.57 -7.63
CA SER A 101 -8.28 -2.36 -8.49
C SER A 101 -6.82 -2.17 -8.14
N ILE A 102 -6.00 -3.16 -8.50
CA ILE A 102 -4.54 -3.08 -8.50
C ILE A 102 -4.09 -3.32 -9.94
N GLN A 103 -3.28 -2.42 -10.50
CA GLN A 103 -2.71 -2.55 -11.83
C GLN A 103 -1.25 -2.99 -11.75
N LEU A 104 -0.91 -4.01 -12.49
CA LEU A 104 0.45 -4.50 -12.71
C LEU A 104 0.91 -4.03 -14.07
N ASN A 105 1.84 -3.08 -14.09
CA ASN A 105 2.35 -2.49 -15.33
C ASN A 105 3.44 -3.35 -15.98
N CYS A 106 3.62 -3.18 -17.30
CA CYS A 106 4.79 -3.68 -18.02
C CYS A 106 6.06 -2.91 -17.60
N GLU A 107 7.22 -3.37 -18.04
CA GLU A 107 8.55 -2.80 -17.74
C GLU A 107 8.71 -1.32 -18.10
N ASN A 108 7.95 -0.81 -19.04
CA ASN A 108 7.97 0.59 -19.47
C ASN A 108 6.82 1.43 -18.88
N ASN A 109 6.00 0.85 -18.00
CA ASN A 109 4.84 1.51 -17.36
C ASN A 109 3.82 2.11 -18.33
N SER A 110 3.80 1.66 -19.60
CA SER A 110 2.93 2.20 -20.65
C SER A 110 1.56 1.52 -20.74
N HIS A 111 1.42 0.30 -20.22
CA HIS A 111 0.20 -0.50 -20.14
C HIS A 111 0.32 -1.56 -19.04
N GLY A 112 -0.79 -2.19 -18.66
CA GLY A 112 -0.78 -3.20 -17.59
C GLY A 112 -2.06 -4.01 -17.51
N ILE A 113 -2.04 -5.00 -16.61
CA ILE A 113 -3.18 -5.86 -16.28
C ILE A 113 -3.76 -5.41 -14.95
N GLN A 114 -5.08 -5.33 -14.84
CA GLN A 114 -5.77 -4.96 -13.60
C GLN A 114 -6.40 -6.18 -12.94
N LEU A 115 -6.21 -6.29 -11.62
CA LEU A 115 -7.01 -7.12 -10.73
C LEU A 115 -8.09 -6.22 -10.12
N MET A 116 -9.35 -6.50 -10.40
CA MET A 116 -10.47 -5.63 -10.04
C MET A 116 -11.55 -6.41 -9.28
N SER A 117 -12.14 -5.79 -8.25
CA SER A 117 -13.28 -6.36 -7.54
C SER A 117 -14.55 -6.31 -8.41
N PRO A 118 -15.58 -7.15 -8.11
CA PRO A 118 -16.87 -7.06 -8.80
C PRO A 118 -17.55 -5.72 -8.57
N ALA A 119 -18.52 -5.39 -9.44
CA ALA A 119 -19.38 -4.22 -9.26
C ALA A 119 -20.18 -4.32 -7.95
N HIS A 120 -20.50 -3.16 -7.34
CA HIS A 120 -21.27 -3.10 -6.09
C HIS A 120 -22.61 -3.85 -6.18
N SER A 121 -23.32 -3.77 -7.32
CA SER A 121 -24.59 -4.44 -7.54
C SER A 121 -24.51 -5.98 -7.51
N ALA A 122 -23.33 -6.57 -7.65
CA ALA A 122 -23.13 -8.01 -7.55
C ALA A 122 -23.19 -8.53 -6.10
N GLY A 123 -23.01 -7.66 -5.09
CA GLY A 123 -23.10 -8.01 -3.67
C GLY A 123 -22.12 -9.07 -3.19
N GLN A 124 -20.98 -9.25 -3.89
CA GLN A 124 -20.02 -10.33 -3.65
C GLN A 124 -18.88 -9.89 -2.73
N SER A 125 -18.51 -10.78 -1.79
CA SER A 125 -17.40 -10.60 -0.83
C SER A 125 -16.61 -11.89 -0.63
N TYR A 126 -16.56 -12.76 -1.66
CA TYR A 126 -15.86 -14.03 -1.57
C TYR A 126 -14.34 -13.86 -1.47
N VAL A 127 -13.69 -14.89 -0.93
CA VAL A 127 -12.24 -14.99 -0.85
C VAL A 127 -11.74 -16.01 -1.86
N VAL A 128 -10.66 -15.68 -2.56
CA VAL A 128 -9.93 -16.62 -3.44
C VAL A 128 -8.56 -16.87 -2.82
N LYS A 129 -8.27 -18.15 -2.51
CA LYS A 129 -6.97 -18.59 -1.99
C LYS A 129 -6.18 -19.26 -3.10
N PHE A 130 -4.96 -18.82 -3.31
CA PHE A 130 -4.02 -19.46 -4.25
C PHE A 130 -3.70 -20.90 -3.85
N PRO A 131 -3.26 -21.75 -4.82
CA PRO A 131 -2.91 -23.14 -4.55
C PRO A 131 -1.83 -23.28 -3.49
N THR A 132 -1.91 -24.36 -2.71
CA THR A 132 -0.87 -24.74 -1.74
C THR A 132 0.21 -25.62 -2.35
N GLY A 133 -0.03 -26.19 -3.54
CA GLY A 133 0.92 -27.02 -4.29
C GLY A 133 1.79 -26.21 -5.24
N ASN A 134 2.85 -26.85 -5.75
CA ASN A 134 3.75 -26.23 -6.71
C ASN A 134 3.08 -26.01 -8.06
N ILE A 135 3.47 -24.93 -8.74
CA ILE A 135 3.07 -24.71 -10.13
C ILE A 135 3.70 -25.77 -11.03
N THR A 136 2.92 -26.34 -11.96
CA THR A 136 3.35 -27.36 -12.90
C THR A 136 2.97 -26.96 -14.30
N ALA A 137 3.85 -27.16 -15.27
CA ALA A 137 3.57 -26.88 -16.67
C ALA A 137 2.40 -27.73 -17.19
N GLY A 138 1.57 -27.15 -18.05
CA GLY A 138 0.39 -27.84 -18.64
C GLY A 138 -0.82 -27.89 -17.72
N THR A 139 -0.80 -27.20 -16.57
CA THR A 139 -1.93 -27.10 -15.65
C THR A 139 -2.64 -25.74 -15.76
N PHE A 140 -3.86 -25.65 -15.31
CA PHE A 140 -4.65 -24.44 -15.19
C PHE A 140 -5.21 -24.29 -13.76
N LEU A 141 -5.50 -23.05 -13.38
CA LEU A 141 -6.13 -22.73 -12.10
C LEU A 141 -7.61 -23.04 -12.15
N LYS A 142 -8.11 -23.79 -11.17
CA LYS A 142 -9.55 -24.00 -10.96
C LYS A 142 -9.89 -23.79 -9.48
N VAL A 143 -11.18 -23.54 -9.20
CA VAL A 143 -11.69 -23.63 -7.83
C VAL A 143 -11.83 -25.11 -7.50
N ASP A 144 -11.05 -25.61 -6.55
CA ASP A 144 -10.99 -27.00 -6.14
C ASP A 144 -12.02 -27.33 -5.06
N SER A 145 -12.13 -26.45 -4.09
CA SER A 145 -13.08 -26.61 -2.99
C SER A 145 -13.62 -25.26 -2.53
N ILE A 146 -14.80 -25.30 -1.90
CA ILE A 146 -15.47 -24.13 -1.34
C ILE A 146 -15.75 -24.37 0.14
N SER A 147 -15.42 -23.39 0.97
CA SER A 147 -15.81 -23.31 2.38
C SER A 147 -16.78 -22.15 2.58
N GLY A 148 -17.87 -22.36 3.31
CA GLY A 148 -18.95 -21.40 3.41
C GLY A 148 -19.89 -21.45 2.21
N SER A 149 -20.73 -20.45 2.05
CA SER A 149 -21.72 -20.40 0.97
C SER A 149 -22.04 -18.95 0.55
N GLY A 150 -22.65 -18.82 -0.63
CA GLY A 150 -23.13 -17.53 -1.15
C GLY A 150 -22.03 -16.49 -1.36
N ALA A 151 -22.38 -15.24 -1.14
CA ALA A 151 -21.55 -14.08 -1.45
C ALA A 151 -20.25 -14.00 -0.64
N THR A 152 -20.12 -14.71 0.48
CA THR A 152 -18.96 -14.66 1.40
C THR A 152 -18.14 -15.95 1.42
N ALA A 153 -18.41 -16.89 0.50
CA ALA A 153 -17.68 -18.15 0.40
C ALA A 153 -16.18 -17.96 0.19
N THR A 154 -15.39 -18.92 0.63
CA THR A 154 -13.95 -18.99 0.34
C THR A 154 -13.70 -20.09 -0.68
N GLY A 155 -13.17 -19.76 -1.85
CA GLY A 155 -12.73 -20.71 -2.86
C GLY A 155 -11.22 -20.99 -2.73
N GLN A 156 -10.86 -22.25 -2.54
CA GLN A 156 -9.48 -22.71 -2.64
C GLN A 156 -9.17 -23.05 -4.09
N LEU A 157 -8.13 -22.43 -4.66
CA LEU A 157 -7.65 -22.78 -5.99
C LEU A 157 -6.68 -23.96 -5.93
N SER A 158 -6.63 -24.75 -7.01
CA SER A 158 -5.60 -25.75 -7.29
C SER A 158 -5.10 -25.67 -8.73
N PHE A 159 -3.94 -26.28 -8.99
CA PHE A 159 -3.46 -26.54 -10.35
C PHE A 159 -3.94 -27.90 -10.81
N ASP A 160 -4.60 -27.99 -11.96
CA ASP A 160 -5.13 -29.24 -12.53
C ASP A 160 -4.74 -29.39 -13.98
N SER A 161 -4.42 -30.62 -14.40
CA SER A 161 -4.10 -30.97 -15.76
C SER A 161 -5.30 -31.42 -16.59
N SER A 162 -6.44 -31.69 -15.96
CA SER A 162 -7.67 -32.11 -16.66
C SER A 162 -8.62 -30.93 -16.80
N PRO A 163 -9.02 -30.54 -18.03
CA PRO A 163 -10.16 -29.65 -18.20
C PRO A 163 -11.39 -30.30 -17.56
N ALA A 164 -12.22 -29.50 -16.88
CA ALA A 164 -13.49 -29.99 -16.36
C ALA A 164 -14.23 -30.66 -17.52
N THR A 165 -14.36 -31.98 -17.49
CA THR A 165 -15.24 -32.69 -18.42
C THR A 165 -16.65 -32.25 -18.13
N THR A 166 -17.17 -31.32 -18.94
CA THR A 166 -18.62 -31.08 -18.98
C THR A 166 -19.23 -32.40 -19.48
N GLY A 167 -19.69 -33.19 -18.52
CA GLY A 167 -20.52 -34.35 -18.84
C GLY A 167 -21.73 -33.86 -19.64
N LYS A 168 -21.70 -34.03 -20.94
CA LYS A 168 -22.90 -34.11 -21.74
C LYS A 168 -23.51 -35.46 -21.37
N ALA A 169 -24.54 -35.43 -20.49
CA ALA A 169 -25.56 -36.47 -20.48
C ALA A 169 -26.55 -36.16 -21.58
#